data_6fa32cd0e25ce28d686940dd5c68df12
#
_entry.id   6fa32cd0e25ce28d686940dd5c68df12
#
_cell.length_a   1.000
_cell.length_b   1.000
_cell.length_c   1.000
_cell.angle_alpha   90.00
_cell.angle_beta   90.00
_cell.angle_gamma   90.00
#
_symmetry.space_group_name_H-M   'P 1'
#
loop_
_entity.id
_entity.type
_entity.pdbx_description
1 polymer ?
#
loop_
_entity_poly.entity_id
_entity_poly.type
_entity_poly.pdbx_seq_one_letter_code
_entity_poly.pdbx_strand_id
1 'polypeptide(L)'
;MNTSIGKRLALLLSGVLLLTGCYAAPAAESVRQGSTPPESAQPTQPPAAETAITTYPVPEENLLVSINMADSPSTGGFWQWDMMLHPYIEAYDPVTRTAYVPCYQSGCRHNDSTCSACFGNLSALAEYRDSLYALVQQDGESAASLVSRPLSGGALRVLASWEPENEGEEYRCALRCISFGKAYLTVTRAAYLPEDGQLTRDEQENRLVSVDLQTGEEAMILEHAENYDLYGVWGDCAVFQVQETAEGAPDFADWAAQQPEEASWDEYERLYIRYRILSRDLRTGVETTIVDGSEPFVWSADPHRSWGKYAVYQVGRSVYVYDMETQETKKLFTHEQERKFYNYLLLDGHAIVLCGTEDACNAWAVDLADGSVIELDTRGENAMPFSAHYECDGYFAGLLSNSPGNYELCHISKEDFYRSNYDGAFQ
;
A
#
# COMPACT_ATOMS: atom_id res chain seq x y z
N MET A 1 7.06 -12.81 -40.14
CA MET A 1 7.98 -12.43 -39.10
C MET A 1 7.30 -11.29 -38.31
N ASN A 2 6.40 -11.62 -37.42
CA ASN A 2 5.64 -10.67 -36.59
C ASN A 2 4.80 -11.50 -35.62
N THR A 3 5.33 -11.84 -34.45
CA THR A 3 4.52 -12.42 -33.33
C THR A 3 5.29 -12.45 -32.03
N SER A 4 5.95 -11.34 -31.63
CA SER A 4 6.71 -11.35 -30.37
C SER A 4 6.48 -10.12 -29.47
N ILE A 5 5.67 -9.15 -29.87
CA ILE A 5 5.51 -7.88 -29.12
C ILE A 5 4.34 -7.93 -28.10
N GLY A 6 3.44 -8.92 -28.20
CA GLY A 6 2.24 -8.99 -27.36
C GLY A 6 2.41 -9.57 -25.95
N LYS A 7 3.54 -10.22 -25.62
CA LYS A 7 3.67 -10.98 -24.37
C LYS A 7 4.42 -10.30 -23.22
N ARG A 8 5.03 -9.15 -23.45
CA ARG A 8 5.84 -8.46 -22.40
C ARG A 8 5.17 -7.25 -21.74
N LEU A 9 4.01 -6.82 -22.26
CA LEU A 9 3.23 -5.74 -21.64
C LEU A 9 2.29 -6.22 -20.51
N ALA A 10 2.16 -7.52 -20.31
CA ALA A 10 1.27 -8.11 -19.30
C ALA A 10 1.87 -8.19 -17.88
N LEU A 11 3.17 -7.99 -17.72
CA LEU A 11 3.86 -8.19 -16.43
C LEU A 11 3.93 -6.95 -15.54
N LEU A 12 3.59 -5.77 -16.05
CA LEU A 12 3.56 -4.53 -15.25
C LEU A 12 2.16 -4.11 -14.79
N LEU A 13 1.12 -4.82 -15.22
CA LEU A 13 -0.29 -4.55 -14.85
C LEU A 13 -0.88 -5.58 -13.88
N SER A 14 -0.10 -6.56 -13.42
CA SER A 14 -0.62 -7.66 -12.59
C SER A 14 -0.74 -7.35 -11.10
N GLY A 15 -0.26 -6.20 -10.64
CA GLY A 15 -0.30 -5.81 -9.22
C GLY A 15 -1.63 -5.22 -8.76
N VAL A 16 -2.52 -4.83 -9.66
CA VAL A 16 -3.74 -4.05 -9.31
C VAL A 16 -5.05 -4.84 -9.48
N LEU A 17 -5.02 -6.06 -10.02
CA LEU A 17 -6.23 -6.78 -10.46
C LEU A 17 -6.55 -8.08 -9.70
N LEU A 18 -5.98 -8.33 -8.52
CA LEU A 18 -6.28 -9.54 -7.74
C LEU A 18 -7.40 -9.37 -6.68
N LEU A 19 -8.16 -8.29 -6.72
CA LEU A 19 -9.40 -8.13 -5.92
C LEU A 19 -10.69 -8.41 -6.70
N THR A 20 -10.62 -8.83 -7.95
CA THR A 20 -11.83 -9.21 -8.71
C THR A 20 -12.10 -10.70 -8.55
N GLY A 21 -13.17 -10.99 -7.81
CA GLY A 21 -13.69 -12.31 -7.52
C GLY A 21 -13.87 -13.21 -8.74
N CYS A 22 -13.62 -14.49 -8.54
CA CYS A 22 -13.89 -15.55 -9.49
C CYS A 22 -15.38 -15.62 -9.84
N TYR A 23 -15.69 -15.52 -11.13
CA TYR A 23 -17.03 -15.79 -11.65
C TYR A 23 -17.36 -17.29 -11.51
N ALA A 24 -18.41 -17.62 -10.77
CA ALA A 24 -19.08 -18.93 -10.83
C ALA A 24 -20.43 -18.77 -11.49
N ALA A 25 -20.71 -19.66 -12.47
CA ALA A 25 -21.97 -19.73 -13.18
C ALA A 25 -23.09 -20.28 -12.28
N PRO A 26 -24.37 -19.93 -12.54
CA PRO A 26 -25.47 -20.32 -11.66
C PRO A 26 -25.87 -21.79 -11.86
N ALA A 27 -25.96 -22.53 -10.77
CA ALA A 27 -26.54 -23.87 -10.72
C ALA A 27 -28.00 -23.81 -10.21
N ALA A 28 -28.80 -24.64 -10.83
CA ALA A 28 -30.25 -24.68 -10.77
C ALA A 28 -30.83 -25.03 -9.39
N GLU A 29 -32.01 -24.47 -9.12
CA GLU A 29 -32.90 -24.73 -7.99
C GLU A 29 -33.26 -26.21 -7.82
N SER A 30 -33.28 -26.67 -6.58
CA SER A 30 -34.13 -27.79 -6.16
C SER A 30 -34.82 -27.47 -4.85
N VAL A 31 -36.14 -27.31 -4.96
CA VAL A 31 -37.09 -27.16 -3.86
C VAL A 31 -37.15 -28.42 -3.01
N ARG A 32 -36.97 -28.31 -1.69
CA ARG A 32 -37.48 -29.31 -0.72
C ARG A 32 -38.16 -28.61 0.45
N GLN A 33 -39.45 -28.87 0.56
CA GLN A 33 -40.27 -28.61 1.74
C GLN A 33 -39.94 -29.62 2.84
N GLY A 34 -39.87 -29.16 4.09
CA GLY A 34 -39.74 -30.06 5.26
C GLY A 34 -39.85 -29.34 6.60
N SER A 35 -41.05 -29.36 7.15
CA SER A 35 -41.49 -29.39 8.57
C SER A 35 -40.60 -28.81 9.69
N THR A 36 -41.12 -27.79 10.35
CA THR A 36 -40.64 -27.11 11.57
C THR A 36 -40.78 -28.01 12.84
N PRO A 37 -39.72 -28.14 13.68
CA PRO A 37 -39.84 -28.60 15.06
C PRO A 37 -40.12 -27.41 16.01
N PRO A 38 -40.67 -27.65 17.21
CA PRO A 38 -41.10 -26.63 18.15
C PRO A 38 -39.92 -25.91 18.83
N GLU A 39 -40.09 -24.60 18.95
CA GLU A 39 -39.23 -23.60 19.54
C GLU A 39 -38.92 -23.93 21.02
N SER A 40 -37.66 -24.29 21.30
CA SER A 40 -37.11 -24.37 22.64
C SER A 40 -36.63 -22.99 23.05
N ALA A 41 -37.21 -22.41 24.09
CA ALA A 41 -36.79 -21.12 24.64
C ALA A 41 -35.31 -21.18 25.07
N GLN A 42 -34.44 -20.50 24.31
CA GLN A 42 -33.07 -20.26 24.71
C GLN A 42 -33.02 -19.26 25.88
N PRO A 43 -32.16 -19.49 26.88
CA PRO A 43 -31.92 -18.50 27.92
C PRO A 43 -31.34 -17.23 27.27
N THR A 44 -31.97 -16.11 27.55
CA THR A 44 -31.49 -14.78 27.16
C THR A 44 -30.09 -14.58 27.74
N GLN A 45 -29.08 -14.64 26.87
CA GLN A 45 -27.72 -14.25 27.21
C GLN A 45 -27.75 -12.75 27.51
N PRO A 46 -27.12 -12.27 28.58
CA PRO A 46 -26.99 -10.83 28.80
C PRO A 46 -26.31 -10.20 27.56
N PRO A 47 -26.74 -8.99 27.16
CA PRO A 47 -26.09 -8.31 26.03
C PRO A 47 -24.59 -8.28 26.29
N ALA A 48 -23.81 -8.76 25.32
CA ALA A 48 -22.36 -8.65 25.35
C ALA A 48 -22.02 -7.17 25.60
N ALA A 49 -21.12 -6.92 26.54
CA ALA A 49 -20.64 -5.56 26.75
C ALA A 49 -20.13 -5.04 25.39
N GLU A 50 -20.69 -3.91 24.96
CA GLU A 50 -20.31 -3.25 23.72
C GLU A 50 -18.78 -2.98 23.80
N THR A 51 -18.01 -3.66 22.97
CA THR A 51 -16.56 -3.49 22.94
C THR A 51 -16.29 -2.04 22.53
N ALA A 52 -15.58 -1.30 23.36
CA ALA A 52 -15.24 0.07 23.04
C ALA A 52 -14.38 0.08 21.78
N ILE A 53 -14.85 0.77 20.74
CA ILE A 53 -14.11 0.98 19.50
C ILE A 53 -13.05 2.04 19.77
N THR A 54 -11.79 1.68 19.56
CA THR A 54 -10.68 2.62 19.58
C THR A 54 -10.40 3.07 18.15
N THR A 55 -10.30 4.37 17.92
CA THR A 55 -9.87 4.96 16.66
C THR A 55 -8.65 5.86 16.92
N TYR A 56 -7.78 5.97 15.94
CA TYR A 56 -6.53 6.70 16.06
C TYR A 56 -6.49 7.86 15.05
N PRO A 57 -5.83 8.98 15.39
CA PRO A 57 -5.48 9.98 14.39
C PRO A 57 -4.49 9.39 13.40
N VAL A 58 -4.47 9.93 12.18
CA VAL A 58 -3.41 9.61 11.21
C VAL A 58 -2.05 9.93 11.84
N PRO A 59 -1.07 9.01 11.77
CA PRO A 59 0.22 9.22 12.41
C PRO A 59 0.94 10.43 11.78
N GLU A 60 1.57 11.25 12.61
CA GLU A 60 2.36 12.39 12.14
C GLU A 60 3.68 11.98 11.50
N GLU A 61 4.17 10.78 11.80
CA GLU A 61 5.45 10.27 11.33
C GLU A 61 5.29 8.89 10.68
N ASN A 62 6.24 8.53 9.81
CA ASN A 62 6.20 7.32 8.99
C ASN A 62 4.96 7.26 8.10
N LEU A 63 4.71 8.38 7.41
CA LEU A 63 3.65 8.45 6.41
C LEU A 63 4.09 7.66 5.17
N LEU A 64 3.46 6.52 4.95
CA LEU A 64 3.69 5.73 3.75
C LEU A 64 2.99 6.38 2.57
N VAL A 65 3.64 6.37 1.42
CA VAL A 65 3.14 6.98 0.19
C VAL A 65 2.81 5.88 -0.81
N SER A 66 1.58 5.86 -1.28
CA SER A 66 1.16 4.93 -2.32
C SER A 66 1.87 5.25 -3.65
N ILE A 67 2.44 4.21 -4.28
CA ILE A 67 3.18 4.36 -5.54
C ILE A 67 2.24 4.58 -6.73
N ASN A 68 0.99 4.15 -6.63
CA ASN A 68 0.10 4.05 -7.77
C ASN A 68 -1.10 4.99 -7.75
N MET A 69 -1.30 5.71 -6.65
CA MET A 69 -2.48 6.56 -6.48
C MET A 69 -2.08 7.85 -5.77
N ALA A 70 -2.63 8.94 -6.19
CA ALA A 70 -2.42 10.25 -5.58
C ALA A 70 -3.07 10.40 -4.20
N ASP A 71 -3.57 9.32 -3.64
CA ASP A 71 -4.26 9.34 -2.37
C ASP A 71 -3.26 9.07 -1.26
N SER A 72 -3.02 10.08 -0.47
CA SER A 72 -2.11 10.01 0.68
C SER A 72 -2.92 10.14 1.95
N PRO A 73 -2.56 9.43 3.03
CA PRO A 73 -3.11 9.71 4.35
C PRO A 73 -2.93 11.19 4.66
N SER A 74 -3.96 11.84 5.17
CA SER A 74 -3.89 13.22 5.58
C SER A 74 -4.71 13.46 6.84
N THR A 75 -4.37 14.50 7.58
CA THR A 75 -5.11 14.87 8.80
C THR A 75 -6.42 15.58 8.49
N GLY A 76 -6.52 16.24 7.34
CA GLY A 76 -7.63 17.14 7.04
C GLY A 76 -8.62 16.66 5.98
N GLY A 77 -8.36 15.56 5.30
CA GLY A 77 -9.22 15.08 4.22
C GLY A 77 -8.46 14.16 3.26
N PHE A 78 -9.06 13.89 2.13
CA PHE A 78 -8.45 13.03 1.10
C PHE A 78 -7.94 13.86 -0.05
N TRP A 79 -6.68 13.62 -0.47
CA TRP A 79 -6.10 14.19 -1.67
C TRP A 79 -6.39 13.28 -2.85
N GLN A 80 -6.85 13.86 -3.95
CA GLN A 80 -7.15 13.14 -5.19
C GLN A 80 -6.42 13.79 -6.35
N TRP A 81 -5.93 12.95 -7.25
CA TRP A 81 -5.31 13.39 -8.47
C TRP A 81 -5.62 12.43 -9.61
N ASP A 82 -6.22 12.96 -10.65
CA ASP A 82 -6.52 12.24 -11.86
C ASP A 82 -5.83 12.93 -13.05
N MET A 83 -4.68 12.40 -13.43
CA MET A 83 -3.90 12.90 -14.58
C MET A 83 -4.67 12.94 -15.89
N MET A 84 -5.63 12.02 -16.05
CA MET A 84 -6.37 11.92 -17.29
C MET A 84 -7.46 12.98 -17.43
N LEU A 85 -7.91 13.52 -16.31
CA LEU A 85 -9.00 14.50 -16.27
C LEU A 85 -8.49 15.91 -15.98
N HIS A 86 -7.51 16.07 -15.09
CA HIS A 86 -7.11 17.38 -14.58
C HIS A 86 -5.61 17.50 -14.36
N PRO A 87 -4.98 18.64 -14.68
CA PRO A 87 -3.58 18.90 -14.38
C PRO A 87 -3.33 19.34 -12.92
N TYR A 88 -4.34 19.28 -12.07
CA TYR A 88 -4.30 19.76 -10.70
C TYR A 88 -4.79 18.68 -9.71
N ILE A 89 -4.34 18.81 -8.46
CA ILE A 89 -4.85 18.01 -7.36
C ILE A 89 -6.18 18.57 -6.85
N GLU A 90 -7.05 17.68 -6.39
CA GLU A 90 -8.26 17.99 -5.65
C GLU A 90 -8.13 17.49 -4.22
N ALA A 91 -8.84 18.12 -3.30
CA ALA A 91 -9.02 17.67 -1.94
C ALA A 91 -10.50 17.42 -1.69
N TYR A 92 -10.80 16.37 -0.95
CA TYR A 92 -12.16 16.04 -0.52
C TYR A 92 -12.24 16.09 1.00
N ASP A 93 -13.17 16.90 1.51
CA ASP A 93 -13.48 17.00 2.93
C ASP A 93 -14.70 16.10 3.25
N PRO A 94 -14.52 14.96 3.95
CA PRO A 94 -15.59 14.03 4.25
C PRO A 94 -16.60 14.59 5.27
N VAL A 95 -16.24 15.59 6.06
CA VAL A 95 -17.14 16.24 7.03
C VAL A 95 -18.16 17.09 6.32
N THR A 96 -17.70 17.95 5.41
CA THR A 96 -18.58 18.83 4.62
C THR A 96 -19.10 18.15 3.35
N ARG A 97 -18.53 17.00 2.99
CA ARG A 97 -18.83 16.23 1.76
C ARG A 97 -18.64 17.07 0.50
N THR A 98 -17.55 17.81 0.46
CA THR A 98 -17.24 18.71 -0.66
C THR A 98 -15.84 18.48 -1.18
N ALA A 99 -15.73 18.35 -2.51
CA ALA A 99 -14.46 18.45 -3.20
C ALA A 99 -14.10 19.90 -3.47
N TYR A 100 -12.83 20.24 -3.38
CA TYR A 100 -12.32 21.57 -3.70
C TYR A 100 -10.90 21.50 -4.28
N VAL A 101 -10.56 22.49 -5.10
CA VAL A 101 -9.19 22.63 -5.60
C VAL A 101 -8.42 23.53 -4.62
N PRO A 102 -7.32 23.05 -4.01
CA PRO A 102 -6.55 23.80 -3.01
C PRO A 102 -5.72 24.91 -3.66
N CYS A 103 -6.41 25.85 -4.29
CA CYS A 103 -5.83 27.01 -4.94
C CYS A 103 -6.34 28.30 -4.33
N TYR A 104 -5.39 29.13 -3.86
CA TYR A 104 -5.69 30.39 -3.18
C TYR A 104 -5.72 31.59 -4.12
N GLN A 105 -5.53 31.39 -5.43
CA GLN A 105 -5.51 32.47 -6.41
C GLN A 105 -6.91 32.73 -6.95
N SER A 106 -7.42 33.94 -6.75
CA SER A 106 -8.71 34.34 -7.30
C SER A 106 -8.70 34.33 -8.84
N GLY A 107 -9.67 33.63 -9.45
CA GLY A 107 -9.81 33.51 -10.89
C GLY A 107 -8.78 32.59 -11.56
N CYS A 108 -8.07 31.78 -10.80
CA CYS A 108 -7.16 30.77 -11.34
C CYS A 108 -7.92 29.77 -12.21
N ARG A 109 -7.33 29.34 -13.32
CA ARG A 109 -7.87 28.31 -14.22
C ARG A 109 -7.36 26.92 -13.93
N HIS A 110 -6.45 26.77 -12.97
CA HIS A 110 -5.84 25.52 -12.54
C HIS A 110 -5.22 24.70 -13.68
N ASN A 111 -4.52 25.35 -14.60
CA ASN A 111 -3.99 24.72 -15.81
C ASN A 111 -2.49 24.94 -16.04
N ASP A 112 -1.80 25.55 -15.11
CA ASP A 112 -0.35 25.79 -15.22
C ASP A 112 0.34 25.82 -13.84
N SER A 113 1.67 25.87 -13.87
CA SER A 113 2.52 25.81 -12.67
C SER A 113 2.42 27.05 -11.76
N THR A 114 1.72 28.10 -12.17
CA THR A 114 1.45 29.26 -11.30
C THR A 114 0.33 28.94 -10.30
N CYS A 115 -0.48 27.94 -10.58
CA CYS A 115 -1.54 27.45 -9.70
C CYS A 115 -0.92 26.66 -8.54
N SER A 116 -1.38 26.94 -7.30
CA SER A 116 -0.91 26.21 -6.13
C SER A 116 -1.32 24.72 -6.10
N ALA A 117 -2.33 24.34 -6.86
CA ALA A 117 -2.77 22.96 -6.99
C ALA A 117 -2.11 22.19 -8.15
N CYS A 118 -1.31 22.85 -9.01
CA CYS A 118 -0.65 22.19 -10.15
C CYS A 118 0.80 21.86 -9.81
N PHE A 119 1.16 20.60 -9.90
CA PHE A 119 2.52 20.09 -9.64
C PHE A 119 3.23 19.61 -10.93
N GLY A 120 2.52 19.53 -12.04
CA GLY A 120 3.02 18.90 -13.26
C GLY A 120 2.72 17.41 -13.30
N ASN A 121 3.61 16.61 -13.91
CA ASN A 121 3.45 15.15 -13.98
C ASN A 121 3.80 14.51 -12.63
N LEU A 122 2.79 14.32 -11.82
CA LEU A 122 2.87 13.85 -10.45
C LEU A 122 2.93 12.31 -10.43
N SER A 123 3.89 11.73 -9.72
CA SER A 123 3.98 10.28 -9.52
C SER A 123 3.73 9.85 -8.08
N ALA A 124 3.86 10.78 -7.12
CA ALA A 124 3.52 10.55 -5.72
C ALA A 124 3.19 11.89 -5.04
N LEU A 125 2.29 11.85 -4.07
CA LEU A 125 1.89 13.00 -3.27
C LEU A 125 1.79 12.58 -1.80
N ALA A 126 2.27 13.43 -0.90
CA ALA A 126 2.14 13.27 0.54
C ALA A 126 1.87 14.60 1.21
N GLU A 127 0.96 14.62 2.15
CA GLU A 127 0.82 15.71 3.11
C GLU A 127 1.68 15.40 4.34
N TYR A 128 2.56 16.32 4.70
CA TYR A 128 3.34 16.19 5.92
C TYR A 128 3.45 17.55 6.59
N ARG A 129 2.92 17.63 7.83
CA ARG A 129 2.80 18.89 8.57
C ARG A 129 2.05 19.94 7.73
N ASP A 130 2.63 21.12 7.54
CA ASP A 130 1.99 22.25 6.84
C ASP A 130 2.31 22.30 5.33
N SER A 131 2.73 21.19 4.72
CA SER A 131 3.19 21.18 3.33
C SER A 131 2.78 19.91 2.58
N LEU A 132 2.58 20.06 1.29
CA LEU A 132 2.52 18.97 0.32
C LEU A 132 3.91 18.70 -0.24
N TYR A 133 4.26 17.44 -0.30
CA TYR A 133 5.47 16.93 -0.93
C TYR A 133 5.07 16.06 -2.10
N ALA A 134 5.69 16.27 -3.21
CA ALA A 134 5.35 15.59 -4.45
C ALA A 134 6.61 15.09 -5.16
N LEU A 135 6.50 13.91 -5.73
CA LEU A 135 7.47 13.41 -6.68
C LEU A 135 6.95 13.70 -8.08
N VAL A 136 7.72 14.47 -8.83
CA VAL A 136 7.36 14.94 -10.18
C VAL A 136 8.35 14.36 -11.18
N GLN A 137 7.81 13.75 -12.22
CA GLN A 137 8.58 13.29 -13.37
C GLN A 137 8.03 14.00 -14.61
N GLN A 138 8.87 14.65 -15.38
CA GLN A 138 8.40 15.39 -16.54
C GLN A 138 8.17 14.40 -17.70
N ASP A 139 7.04 14.56 -18.43
CA ASP A 139 6.72 13.72 -19.58
C ASP A 139 7.80 13.86 -20.66
N GLY A 140 8.39 12.74 -21.05
CA GLY A 140 9.47 12.69 -22.03
C GLY A 140 10.82 13.17 -21.49
N GLU A 141 10.91 13.55 -20.23
CA GLU A 141 12.17 13.84 -19.55
C GLU A 141 12.58 12.65 -18.68
N SER A 142 13.84 12.32 -18.77
CA SER A 142 14.43 11.22 -17.99
C SER A 142 14.79 11.63 -16.56
N ALA A 143 14.34 12.82 -16.13
CA ALA A 143 14.61 13.41 -14.82
C ALA A 143 13.42 13.27 -13.86
N ALA A 144 13.71 13.14 -12.57
CA ALA A 144 12.74 13.16 -11.51
C ALA A 144 13.10 14.21 -10.45
N SER A 145 12.11 14.82 -9.80
CA SER A 145 12.34 15.82 -8.75
C SER A 145 11.40 15.62 -7.57
N LEU A 146 11.95 15.72 -6.37
CA LEU A 146 11.17 15.87 -5.15
C LEU A 146 10.92 17.36 -4.92
N VAL A 147 9.65 17.74 -4.85
CA VAL A 147 9.24 19.13 -4.68
C VAL A 147 8.34 19.29 -3.46
N SER A 148 8.26 20.51 -2.94
CA SER A 148 7.34 20.83 -1.84
C SER A 148 6.62 22.14 -2.07
N ARG A 149 5.43 22.25 -1.46
CA ARG A 149 4.62 23.47 -1.45
C ARG A 149 3.86 23.58 -0.12
N PRO A 150 3.88 24.74 0.56
CA PRO A 150 3.08 24.94 1.77
C PRO A 150 1.57 24.77 1.49
N LEU A 151 0.82 24.20 2.43
CA LEU A 151 -0.65 24.11 2.34
C LEU A 151 -1.30 25.49 2.23
N SER A 152 -0.70 26.51 2.84
CA SER A 152 -1.16 27.91 2.72
C SER A 152 -0.95 28.52 1.33
N GLY A 153 -0.41 27.76 0.38
CA GLY A 153 -0.02 28.24 -0.95
C GLY A 153 1.40 28.82 -0.97
N GLY A 154 1.86 29.19 -2.15
CA GLY A 154 3.21 29.75 -2.35
C GLY A 154 3.96 29.12 -3.50
N ALA A 155 5.22 29.49 -3.64
CA ALA A 155 6.08 28.96 -4.70
C ALA A 155 6.42 27.49 -4.47
N LEU A 156 6.46 26.72 -5.57
CA LEU A 156 7.01 25.39 -5.56
C LEU A 156 8.50 25.44 -5.25
N ARG A 157 8.95 24.61 -4.32
CA ARG A 157 10.37 24.47 -3.97
C ARG A 157 10.86 23.12 -4.42
N VAL A 158 11.91 23.06 -5.22
CA VAL A 158 12.65 21.84 -5.53
C VAL A 158 13.57 21.52 -4.35
N LEU A 159 13.45 20.31 -3.81
CA LEU A 159 14.27 19.81 -2.71
C LEU A 159 15.45 19.00 -3.21
N ALA A 160 15.18 18.08 -4.15
CA ALA A 160 16.19 17.27 -4.80
C ALA A 160 15.78 17.00 -6.25
N SER A 161 16.77 16.79 -7.12
CA SER A 161 16.57 16.41 -8.53
C SER A 161 17.57 15.35 -8.94
N TRP A 162 17.11 14.40 -9.74
CA TRP A 162 17.92 13.36 -10.35
C TRP A 162 17.81 13.51 -11.86
N GLU A 163 18.90 13.96 -12.46
CA GLU A 163 19.00 14.24 -13.89
C GLU A 163 20.00 13.29 -14.53
N PRO A 164 19.73 12.76 -15.75
CA PRO A 164 20.67 11.92 -16.46
C PRO A 164 21.96 12.69 -16.82
N GLU A 165 23.09 12.04 -16.60
CA GLU A 165 24.39 12.59 -17.00
C GLU A 165 24.71 12.27 -18.46
N ASN A 166 24.14 11.18 -19.00
CA ASN A 166 24.41 10.70 -20.34
C ASN A 166 23.10 10.51 -21.13
N GLU A 167 23.23 10.61 -22.46
CA GLU A 167 22.14 10.29 -23.37
C GLU A 167 21.74 8.80 -23.22
N GLY A 168 20.43 8.53 -23.10
CA GLY A 168 19.91 7.17 -22.90
C GLY A 168 19.79 6.74 -21.44
N GLU A 169 20.18 7.58 -20.48
CA GLU A 169 19.89 7.32 -19.06
C GLU A 169 18.50 7.86 -18.69
N GLU A 170 17.91 7.22 -17.69
CA GLU A 170 16.63 7.61 -17.10
C GLU A 170 16.68 7.40 -15.59
N TYR A 171 16.14 8.35 -14.84
CA TYR A 171 15.90 8.20 -13.41
C TYR A 171 14.41 7.97 -13.15
N ARG A 172 14.12 6.90 -12.41
CA ARG A 172 12.80 6.60 -11.84
C ARG A 172 12.91 6.66 -10.35
N CYS A 173 12.06 7.44 -9.73
CA CYS A 173 12.02 7.58 -8.30
C CYS A 173 10.68 7.12 -7.74
N ALA A 174 10.72 6.54 -6.55
CA ALA A 174 9.51 6.20 -5.79
C ALA A 174 9.65 6.76 -4.38
N LEU A 175 8.76 7.66 -4.00
CA LEU A 175 8.64 8.13 -2.63
C LEU A 175 8.01 7.03 -1.79
N ARG A 176 8.73 6.54 -0.79
CA ARG A 176 8.31 5.42 0.05
C ARG A 176 7.61 5.86 1.32
N CYS A 177 8.24 6.77 2.05
CA CYS A 177 7.62 7.35 3.24
C CYS A 177 8.25 8.71 3.56
N ILE A 178 7.55 9.46 4.42
CA ILE A 178 8.08 10.66 5.07
C ILE A 178 8.07 10.41 6.57
N SER A 179 9.20 10.66 7.22
CA SER A 179 9.35 10.45 8.66
C SER A 179 10.42 11.37 9.25
N PHE A 180 10.12 11.99 10.39
CA PHE A 180 11.01 12.88 11.14
C PHE A 180 11.72 13.94 10.28
N GLY A 181 10.96 14.57 9.37
CA GLY A 181 11.46 15.64 8.51
C GLY A 181 12.33 15.16 7.35
N LYS A 182 12.30 13.89 7.02
CA LYS A 182 13.00 13.31 5.87
C LYS A 182 12.04 12.56 4.97
N ALA A 183 12.24 12.68 3.66
CA ALA A 183 11.62 11.82 2.66
C ALA A 183 12.58 10.66 2.34
N TYR A 184 12.05 9.43 2.27
CA TYR A 184 12.79 8.23 1.91
C TYR A 184 12.34 7.77 0.53
N LEU A 185 13.30 7.64 -0.39
CA LEU A 185 13.03 7.37 -1.79
C LEU A 185 13.88 6.21 -2.30
N THR A 186 13.24 5.35 -3.09
CA THR A 186 13.99 4.48 -3.99
C THR A 186 14.31 5.27 -5.26
N VAL A 187 15.58 5.35 -5.62
CA VAL A 187 16.07 5.99 -6.83
C VAL A 187 16.65 4.92 -7.74
N THR A 188 16.03 4.71 -8.87
CA THR A 188 16.47 3.78 -9.91
C THR A 188 17.10 4.56 -11.04
N ARG A 189 18.36 4.30 -11.32
CA ARG A 189 19.03 4.75 -12.55
C ARG A 189 19.00 3.60 -13.55
N ALA A 190 18.54 3.84 -14.73
CA ALA A 190 18.48 2.85 -15.79
C ALA A 190 19.12 3.43 -17.06
N ALA A 191 19.93 2.65 -17.76
CA ALA A 191 20.47 3.00 -19.05
C ALA A 191 19.80 2.17 -20.15
N TYR A 192 19.44 2.84 -21.25
CA TYR A 192 18.86 2.19 -22.42
C TYR A 192 19.97 1.92 -23.45
N LEU A 193 20.02 0.70 -23.97
CA LEU A 193 20.92 0.41 -25.08
C LEU A 193 20.36 1.04 -26.38
N PRO A 194 21.23 1.74 -27.16
CA PRO A 194 20.80 2.48 -28.35
C PRO A 194 20.19 1.61 -29.45
N GLU A 195 20.50 0.33 -29.50
CA GLU A 195 20.14 -0.56 -30.61
C GLU A 195 18.74 -1.18 -30.49
N ASP A 196 18.21 -1.37 -29.26
CA ASP A 196 16.96 -2.11 -29.05
C ASP A 196 15.88 -1.35 -28.29
N GLY A 197 16.18 -0.21 -27.69
CA GLY A 197 15.25 0.54 -26.81
C GLY A 197 14.73 -0.28 -25.62
N GLN A 198 15.44 -1.34 -25.25
CA GLN A 198 15.13 -2.21 -24.13
C GLN A 198 16.09 -1.92 -22.96
N LEU A 199 15.54 -1.81 -21.78
CA LEU A 199 16.32 -1.80 -20.55
C LEU A 199 17.04 -3.14 -20.40
N THR A 200 18.37 -3.12 -20.33
CA THR A 200 19.10 -4.27 -19.85
C THR A 200 19.10 -4.24 -18.33
N ARG A 201 18.75 -5.37 -17.73
CA ARG A 201 18.70 -5.53 -16.27
C ARG A 201 20.07 -5.32 -15.60
N ASP A 202 21.13 -5.50 -16.35
CA ASP A 202 22.52 -5.39 -15.89
C ASP A 202 23.00 -3.93 -15.71
N GLU A 203 22.22 -2.95 -16.18
CA GLU A 203 22.55 -1.52 -16.07
C GLU A 203 21.55 -0.75 -15.18
N GLN A 204 20.74 -1.47 -14.43
CA GLN A 204 19.82 -0.87 -13.48
C GLN A 204 20.46 -0.83 -12.10
N GLU A 205 20.62 0.37 -11.56
CA GLU A 205 21.09 0.61 -10.19
C GLU A 205 19.94 1.12 -9.34
N ASN A 206 19.61 0.43 -8.27
CA ASN A 206 18.60 0.86 -7.29
C ASN A 206 19.30 1.31 -6.01
N ARG A 207 19.03 2.53 -5.60
CA ARG A 207 19.52 3.11 -4.36
C ARG A 207 18.36 3.49 -3.47
N LEU A 208 18.51 3.36 -2.17
CA LEU A 208 17.64 4.00 -1.20
C LEU A 208 18.33 5.22 -0.63
N VAL A 209 17.68 6.37 -0.72
CA VAL A 209 18.18 7.63 -0.21
C VAL A 209 17.19 8.27 0.75
N SER A 210 17.69 9.14 1.62
CA SER A 210 16.84 10.07 2.36
C SER A 210 17.15 11.50 1.92
N VAL A 211 16.12 12.34 1.83
CA VAL A 211 16.22 13.77 1.55
C VAL A 211 15.69 14.55 2.75
N ASP A 212 16.50 15.40 3.35
CA ASP A 212 16.07 16.29 4.41
C ASP A 212 15.11 17.35 3.85
N LEU A 213 13.90 17.42 4.39
CA LEU A 213 12.84 18.27 3.85
C LEU A 213 13.08 19.77 4.10
N GLN A 214 13.93 20.10 5.06
CA GLN A 214 14.28 21.48 5.35
C GLN A 214 15.42 21.99 4.46
N THR A 215 16.48 21.19 4.32
CA THR A 215 17.71 21.60 3.63
C THR A 215 17.75 21.13 2.18
N GLY A 216 17.11 20.02 1.84
CA GLY A 216 17.25 19.33 0.56
C GLY A 216 18.50 18.44 0.50
N GLU A 217 19.21 18.24 1.61
CA GLU A 217 20.41 17.40 1.66
C GLU A 217 20.03 15.94 1.46
N GLU A 218 20.65 15.29 0.49
CA GLU A 218 20.50 13.86 0.22
C GLU A 218 21.55 13.07 1.02
N ALA A 219 21.11 11.97 1.62
CA ALA A 219 21.98 11.00 2.26
C ALA A 219 21.69 9.58 1.75
N MET A 220 22.74 8.83 1.41
CA MET A 220 22.66 7.44 1.00
C MET A 220 22.33 6.53 2.18
N ILE A 221 21.31 5.70 2.05
CA ILE A 221 20.91 4.67 3.02
C ILE A 221 21.40 3.29 2.57
N LEU A 222 21.13 2.92 1.30
CA LEU A 222 21.56 1.69 0.67
C LEU A 222 22.02 2.00 -0.76
N GLU A 223 23.23 1.59 -1.11
CA GLU A 223 23.80 1.75 -2.46
C GLU A 223 23.23 0.71 -3.43
N HIS A 224 22.93 -0.49 -2.93
CA HIS A 224 22.32 -1.59 -3.69
C HIS A 224 21.03 -2.00 -3.00
N ALA A 225 19.89 -1.50 -3.50
CA ALA A 225 18.58 -1.67 -2.88
C ALA A 225 17.64 -2.58 -3.69
N GLU A 226 18.16 -3.33 -4.68
CA GLU A 226 17.37 -4.15 -5.63
C GLU A 226 16.47 -5.16 -4.93
N ASN A 227 16.95 -5.70 -3.82
CA ASN A 227 16.27 -6.75 -3.06
C ASN A 227 15.65 -6.24 -1.75
N TYR A 228 15.72 -4.93 -1.50
CA TYR A 228 15.20 -4.33 -0.28
C TYR A 228 13.88 -3.60 -0.55
N ASP A 229 12.86 -3.95 0.23
CA ASP A 229 11.59 -3.25 0.23
C ASP A 229 11.37 -2.60 1.60
N LEU A 230 11.26 -1.26 1.61
CA LEU A 230 11.13 -0.50 2.85
C LEU A 230 9.73 -0.62 3.41
N TYR A 231 9.58 -1.15 4.62
CA TYR A 231 8.33 -1.20 5.35
C TYR A 231 7.98 0.13 6.00
N GLY A 232 8.97 0.80 6.57
CA GLY A 232 8.78 2.09 7.20
C GLY A 232 10.01 2.54 7.98
N VAL A 233 9.93 3.77 8.49
CA VAL A 233 11.01 4.41 9.26
C VAL A 233 10.44 5.10 10.49
N TRP A 234 11.04 4.82 11.65
CA TRP A 234 10.74 5.51 12.90
C TRP A 234 12.03 5.92 13.62
N GLY A 235 12.28 7.22 13.73
CA GLY A 235 13.54 7.74 14.25
C GLY A 235 14.74 7.26 13.43
N ASP A 236 15.68 6.61 14.10
CA ASP A 236 16.86 6.00 13.45
C ASP A 236 16.63 4.52 13.04
N CYS A 237 15.45 3.97 13.22
CA CYS A 237 15.11 2.59 12.86
C CYS A 237 14.36 2.54 11.53
N ALA A 238 14.88 1.81 10.56
CA ALA A 238 14.18 1.43 9.33
C ALA A 238 13.94 -0.08 9.31
N VAL A 239 12.74 -0.50 8.87
CA VAL A 239 12.40 -1.92 8.70
C VAL A 239 12.29 -2.25 7.23
N PHE A 240 12.91 -3.36 6.85
CA PHE A 240 12.96 -3.84 5.48
C PHE A 240 12.50 -5.28 5.36
N GLN A 241 11.84 -5.60 4.27
CA GLN A 241 11.82 -6.94 3.71
C GLN A 241 12.99 -7.08 2.75
N VAL A 242 13.72 -8.19 2.85
CA VAL A 242 14.81 -8.52 1.93
C VAL A 242 14.47 -9.82 1.21
N GLN A 243 14.50 -9.77 -0.10
CA GLN A 243 14.34 -10.93 -0.97
C GLN A 243 15.73 -11.54 -1.26
N GLU A 244 15.88 -12.84 -0.99
CA GLU A 244 17.10 -13.58 -1.27
C GLU A 244 16.79 -14.78 -2.16
N THR A 245 17.56 -14.93 -3.24
CA THR A 245 17.49 -16.12 -4.06
C THR A 245 18.38 -17.20 -3.45
N ALA A 246 17.87 -18.42 -3.30
CA ALA A 246 18.61 -19.54 -2.75
C ALA A 246 19.88 -19.80 -3.56
N GLU A 247 20.97 -20.13 -2.87
CA GLU A 247 22.26 -20.45 -3.52
C GLU A 247 22.09 -21.61 -4.52
N GLY A 248 22.53 -21.40 -5.75
CA GLY A 248 22.42 -22.37 -6.83
C GLY A 248 21.04 -22.47 -7.49
N ALA A 249 20.11 -21.59 -7.15
CA ALA A 249 18.85 -21.50 -7.88
C ALA A 249 19.09 -21.17 -9.35
N PRO A 250 18.41 -21.86 -10.29
CA PRO A 250 18.46 -21.50 -11.71
C PRO A 250 17.76 -20.15 -11.94
N ASP A 251 18.12 -19.46 -13.01
CA ASP A 251 17.30 -18.33 -13.46
C ASP A 251 15.85 -18.76 -13.72
N PHE A 252 14.88 -17.89 -13.46
CA PHE A 252 13.46 -18.20 -13.68
C PHE A 252 13.17 -18.68 -15.10
N ALA A 253 13.77 -18.04 -16.12
CA ALA A 253 13.59 -18.42 -17.51
C ALA A 253 14.12 -19.83 -17.81
N ASP A 254 15.29 -20.18 -17.24
CA ASP A 254 15.90 -21.50 -17.40
C ASP A 254 15.13 -22.59 -16.66
N TRP A 255 14.61 -22.26 -15.49
CA TRP A 255 13.75 -23.15 -14.72
C TRP A 255 12.42 -23.38 -15.43
N ALA A 256 11.76 -22.31 -15.88
CA ALA A 256 10.48 -22.37 -16.58
C ALA A 256 10.55 -23.19 -17.89
N ALA A 257 11.66 -23.10 -18.61
CA ALA A 257 11.87 -23.87 -19.84
C ALA A 257 11.95 -25.40 -19.60
N GLN A 258 12.19 -25.83 -18.37
CA GLN A 258 12.30 -27.24 -17.99
C GLN A 258 11.01 -27.80 -17.40
N GLN A 259 9.97 -26.97 -17.19
CA GLN A 259 8.70 -27.43 -16.64
C GLN A 259 7.81 -28.04 -17.74
N PRO A 260 7.09 -29.15 -17.43
CA PRO A 260 6.21 -29.83 -18.40
C PRO A 260 4.91 -29.05 -18.69
N GLU A 261 4.52 -28.16 -17.81
CA GLU A 261 3.33 -27.32 -17.87
C GLU A 261 3.72 -25.84 -17.80
N GLU A 262 2.75 -24.96 -17.95
CA GLU A 262 3.00 -23.51 -17.86
C GLU A 262 3.55 -23.16 -16.46
N ALA A 263 4.84 -22.81 -16.40
CA ALA A 263 5.53 -22.49 -15.18
C ALA A 263 4.99 -21.19 -14.59
N SER A 264 4.67 -21.18 -13.29
CA SER A 264 4.26 -20.00 -12.58
C SER A 264 5.40 -19.39 -11.77
N TRP A 265 5.42 -18.06 -11.69
CA TRP A 265 6.34 -17.36 -10.81
C TRP A 265 6.15 -17.77 -9.35
N ASP A 266 4.91 -17.96 -8.89
CA ASP A 266 4.58 -18.34 -7.50
C ASP A 266 5.23 -19.67 -7.09
N GLU A 267 5.32 -20.62 -8.04
CA GLU A 267 5.98 -21.90 -7.78
C GLU A 267 7.50 -21.75 -7.68
N TYR A 268 8.10 -20.98 -8.60
CA TYR A 268 9.52 -20.66 -8.55
C TYR A 268 9.88 -19.91 -7.25
N GLU A 269 9.09 -18.90 -6.90
CA GLU A 269 9.25 -18.11 -5.68
C GLU A 269 9.23 -19.01 -4.44
N ARG A 270 8.24 -19.88 -4.32
CA ARG A 270 8.15 -20.82 -3.21
C ARG A 270 9.35 -21.75 -3.07
N LEU A 271 9.98 -22.15 -4.19
CA LEU A 271 11.10 -23.06 -4.21
C LEU A 271 12.44 -22.36 -3.91
N TYR A 272 12.63 -21.17 -4.45
CA TYR A 272 13.95 -20.56 -4.56
C TYR A 272 14.08 -19.19 -3.90
N ILE A 273 12.97 -18.54 -3.55
CA ILE A 273 13.01 -17.23 -2.92
C ILE A 273 12.82 -17.37 -1.40
N ARG A 274 13.59 -16.61 -0.66
CA ARG A 274 13.48 -16.45 0.79
C ARG A 274 13.27 -14.98 1.10
N TYR A 275 12.35 -14.72 2.02
CA TYR A 275 12.09 -13.37 2.50
C TYR A 275 12.53 -13.26 3.94
N ARG A 276 13.40 -12.33 4.22
CA ARG A 276 13.78 -11.95 5.58
C ARG A 276 13.18 -10.60 5.92
N ILE A 277 12.90 -10.39 7.19
CA ILE A 277 12.60 -9.06 7.71
C ILE A 277 13.75 -8.67 8.63
N LEU A 278 14.26 -7.47 8.43
CA LEU A 278 15.31 -6.92 9.25
C LEU A 278 15.01 -5.47 9.63
N SER A 279 15.55 -5.04 10.76
CA SER A 279 15.68 -3.64 11.12
C SER A 279 17.11 -3.18 10.87
N ARG A 280 17.25 -1.92 10.46
CA ARG A 280 18.53 -1.25 10.25
C ARG A 280 18.57 0.04 11.06
N ASP A 281 19.60 0.22 11.86
CA ASP A 281 19.93 1.51 12.47
C ASP A 281 20.49 2.43 11.39
N LEU A 282 19.80 3.49 11.05
CA LEU A 282 20.15 4.41 9.96
C LEU A 282 21.41 5.25 10.25
N ARG A 283 21.76 5.37 11.52
CA ARG A 283 22.96 6.11 11.93
C ARG A 283 24.23 5.28 11.86
N THR A 284 24.14 4.00 12.23
CA THR A 284 25.30 3.09 12.31
C THR A 284 25.39 2.13 11.14
N GLY A 285 24.28 1.92 10.41
CA GLY A 285 24.13 0.93 9.35
C GLY A 285 24.05 -0.52 9.86
N VAL A 286 23.96 -0.74 11.18
CA VAL A 286 23.86 -2.08 11.76
C VAL A 286 22.47 -2.67 11.48
N GLU A 287 22.47 -3.90 10.98
CA GLU A 287 21.25 -4.67 10.69
C GLU A 287 21.00 -5.73 11.76
N THR A 288 19.73 -5.89 12.12
CA THR A 288 19.25 -6.91 13.05
C THR A 288 18.11 -7.70 12.39
N THR A 289 18.25 -9.02 12.31
CA THR A 289 17.23 -9.89 11.74
C THR A 289 16.04 -10.02 12.69
N ILE A 290 14.84 -9.71 12.20
CA ILE A 290 13.56 -9.90 12.90
C ILE A 290 12.97 -11.27 12.51
N VAL A 291 12.98 -11.60 11.20
CA VAL A 291 12.54 -12.90 10.66
C VAL A 291 13.63 -13.40 9.72
N ASP A 292 14.08 -14.64 9.90
CA ASP A 292 15.21 -15.22 9.16
C ASP A 292 14.82 -15.91 7.83
N GLY A 293 13.54 -15.96 7.50
CA GLY A 293 13.06 -16.57 6.26
C GLY A 293 12.99 -18.10 6.27
N SER A 294 13.20 -18.74 7.42
CA SER A 294 13.10 -20.21 7.55
C SER A 294 11.66 -20.73 7.50
N GLU A 295 10.69 -19.88 7.81
CA GLU A 295 9.27 -20.21 7.75
C GLU A 295 8.57 -19.61 6.51
N PRO A 296 7.46 -20.23 6.06
CA PRO A 296 6.70 -19.69 4.95
C PRO A 296 6.22 -18.27 5.26
N PHE A 297 6.76 -17.32 4.52
CA PHE A 297 6.37 -15.93 4.61
C PHE A 297 5.13 -15.70 3.74
N VAL A 298 4.12 -15.07 4.28
CA VAL A 298 2.94 -14.66 3.51
C VAL A 298 3.16 -13.24 3.03
N TRP A 299 3.28 -13.11 1.73
CA TRP A 299 3.42 -11.82 1.08
C TRP A 299 2.09 -11.05 1.21
N SER A 300 2.13 -9.84 1.76
CA SER A 300 0.97 -8.95 1.72
C SER A 300 0.92 -8.23 0.39
N ALA A 301 -0.23 -8.26 -0.25
CA ALA A 301 -0.48 -7.46 -1.45
C ALA A 301 -0.59 -5.95 -1.15
N ASP A 302 -0.75 -5.59 0.12
CA ASP A 302 -0.81 -4.20 0.54
C ASP A 302 0.60 -3.57 0.51
N PRO A 303 0.79 -2.44 -0.18
CA PRO A 303 2.03 -1.67 -0.12
C PRO A 303 2.29 -1.07 1.27
N HIS A 304 1.24 -0.89 2.08
CA HIS A 304 1.35 -0.35 3.43
C HIS A 304 1.66 -1.46 4.42
N ARG A 305 2.92 -1.54 4.87
CA ARG A 305 3.42 -2.57 5.79
C ARG A 305 3.80 -2.02 7.14
N SER A 306 3.52 -0.75 7.37
CA SER A 306 3.66 -0.11 8.68
C SER A 306 2.59 0.96 8.87
N TRP A 307 2.36 1.29 10.15
CA TRP A 307 1.51 2.40 10.56
C TRP A 307 2.13 3.06 11.78
N GLY A 308 2.48 4.34 11.66
CA GLY A 308 3.26 5.02 12.69
C GLY A 308 4.54 4.24 13.02
N LYS A 309 4.76 3.92 14.28
CA LYS A 309 5.93 3.15 14.74
C LYS A 309 5.84 1.63 14.58
N TYR A 310 4.74 1.12 14.08
CA TYR A 310 4.48 -0.31 13.99
C TYR A 310 4.73 -0.83 12.58
N ALA A 311 5.67 -1.76 12.42
CA ALA A 311 5.81 -2.56 11.21
C ALA A 311 5.11 -3.90 11.41
N VAL A 312 4.29 -4.32 10.42
CA VAL A 312 3.46 -5.51 10.51
C VAL A 312 3.87 -6.53 9.47
N TYR A 313 3.87 -7.78 9.85
CA TYR A 313 4.20 -8.90 8.95
C TYR A 313 3.47 -10.17 9.37
N GLN A 314 3.36 -11.10 8.44
CA GLN A 314 2.70 -12.39 8.67
C GLN A 314 3.69 -13.53 8.43
N VAL A 315 3.73 -14.47 9.39
CA VAL A 315 4.44 -15.74 9.26
C VAL A 315 3.46 -16.87 9.47
N GLY A 316 3.28 -17.70 8.48
CA GLY A 316 2.26 -18.75 8.50
C GLY A 316 0.86 -18.16 8.72
N ARG A 317 0.20 -18.57 9.80
CA ARG A 317 -1.16 -18.12 10.19
C ARG A 317 -1.17 -16.99 11.21
N SER A 318 -0.03 -16.45 11.55
CA SER A 318 0.10 -15.47 12.63
C SER A 318 0.55 -14.11 12.10
N VAL A 319 -0.13 -13.08 12.56
CA VAL A 319 0.22 -11.68 12.34
C VAL A 319 1.06 -11.19 13.51
N TYR A 320 2.15 -10.55 13.20
CA TYR A 320 3.12 -10.00 14.15
C TYR A 320 3.26 -8.50 13.94
N VAL A 321 3.55 -7.79 15.00
CA VAL A 321 3.98 -6.41 14.98
C VAL A 321 5.39 -6.27 15.53
N TYR A 322 6.19 -5.47 14.85
CA TYR A 322 7.47 -4.99 15.35
C TYR A 322 7.34 -3.52 15.68
N ASP A 323 7.52 -3.17 16.95
CA ASP A 323 7.55 -1.77 17.41
C ASP A 323 8.96 -1.22 17.14
N MET A 324 9.08 -0.30 16.17
CA MET A 324 10.35 0.29 15.75
C MET A 324 10.97 1.19 16.83
N GLU A 325 10.16 1.68 17.79
CA GLU A 325 10.64 2.51 18.88
C GLU A 325 11.29 1.65 19.98
N THR A 326 10.63 0.56 20.40
CA THR A 326 11.14 -0.34 21.45
C THR A 326 11.99 -1.47 20.91
N GLN A 327 11.94 -1.71 19.61
CA GLN A 327 12.59 -2.82 18.90
C GLN A 327 12.12 -4.21 19.39
N GLU A 328 10.89 -4.29 19.83
CA GLU A 328 10.28 -5.51 20.31
C GLU A 328 9.27 -6.08 19.30
N THR A 329 9.23 -7.41 19.22
CA THR A 329 8.23 -8.13 18.41
C THR A 329 7.14 -8.69 19.31
N LYS A 330 5.90 -8.52 18.88
CA LYS A 330 4.72 -9.12 19.52
C LYS A 330 3.88 -9.87 18.49
N LYS A 331 3.45 -11.09 18.84
CA LYS A 331 2.42 -11.77 18.07
C LYS A 331 1.05 -11.18 18.45
N LEU A 332 0.35 -10.65 17.44
CA LEU A 332 -0.95 -10.01 17.64
C LEU A 332 -2.10 -11.00 17.50
N PHE A 333 -2.08 -11.80 16.43
CA PHE A 333 -3.23 -12.59 16.04
C PHE A 333 -2.79 -13.91 15.41
N THR A 334 -3.56 -14.96 15.63
CA THR A 334 -3.39 -16.25 14.95
C THR A 334 -4.78 -16.77 14.63
N HIS A 335 -5.02 -17.10 13.37
CA HIS A 335 -6.28 -17.71 13.04
C HIS A 335 -6.12 -19.23 12.89
N GLU A 336 -7.18 -19.96 13.30
CA GLU A 336 -7.10 -21.39 13.50
C GLU A 336 -7.38 -22.24 12.26
N GLN A 337 -8.05 -21.68 11.27
CA GLN A 337 -8.51 -22.43 10.10
C GLN A 337 -7.50 -22.39 8.95
N GLU A 338 -7.32 -23.51 8.24
CA GLU A 338 -6.66 -23.52 6.95
C GLU A 338 -7.55 -22.82 5.92
N ARG A 339 -7.04 -21.77 5.29
CA ARG A 339 -7.73 -20.98 4.31
C ARG A 339 -6.85 -20.79 3.09
N LYS A 340 -7.46 -20.53 1.93
CA LYS A 340 -6.74 -20.40 0.65
C LYS A 340 -6.01 -19.08 0.49
N PHE A 341 -6.47 -18.01 1.14
CA PHE A 341 -5.83 -16.72 1.07
C PHE A 341 -5.86 -16.00 2.43
N TYR A 342 -4.87 -15.16 2.59
CA TYR A 342 -4.74 -14.19 3.68
C TYR A 342 -4.35 -12.86 3.09
N ASN A 343 -4.94 -11.81 3.59
CA ASN A 343 -4.52 -10.47 3.30
C ASN A 343 -4.67 -9.63 4.56
N TYR A 344 -3.86 -8.62 4.72
CA TYR A 344 -4.05 -7.62 5.74
C TYR A 344 -3.81 -6.23 5.16
N LEU A 345 -4.51 -5.27 5.72
CA LEU A 345 -4.44 -3.85 5.38
C LEU A 345 -4.17 -3.09 6.67
N LEU A 346 -3.31 -2.09 6.66
CA LEU A 346 -2.97 -1.30 7.85
C LEU A 346 -3.62 0.06 7.77
N LEU A 347 -4.59 0.28 8.62
CA LEU A 347 -5.32 1.54 8.73
C LEU A 347 -5.70 1.79 10.18
N ASP A 348 -5.68 3.04 10.60
CA ASP A 348 -6.20 3.48 11.90
C ASP A 348 -5.61 2.70 13.09
N GLY A 349 -4.32 2.44 13.07
CA GLY A 349 -3.68 1.67 14.13
C GLY A 349 -4.09 0.21 14.23
N HIS A 350 -4.76 -0.33 13.22
CA HIS A 350 -5.22 -1.72 13.16
C HIS A 350 -4.65 -2.45 11.96
N ALA A 351 -4.42 -3.75 12.14
CA ALA A 351 -4.30 -4.69 11.03
C ALA A 351 -5.70 -5.24 10.70
N ILE A 352 -6.23 -4.87 9.55
CA ILE A 352 -7.49 -5.42 9.03
C ILE A 352 -7.15 -6.74 8.34
N VAL A 353 -7.36 -7.84 9.03
CA VAL A 353 -7.00 -9.18 8.57
C VAL A 353 -8.18 -9.80 7.85
N LEU A 354 -7.97 -10.19 6.61
CA LEU A 354 -8.93 -10.89 5.77
C LEU A 354 -8.49 -12.33 5.58
N CYS A 355 -9.41 -13.25 5.74
CA CYS A 355 -9.12 -14.66 5.61
C CYS A 355 -10.30 -15.40 5.01
N GLY A 356 -10.09 -16.09 3.91
CA GLY A 356 -11.21 -16.70 3.21
C GLY A 356 -10.92 -17.92 2.37
N THR A 357 -12.01 -18.45 1.86
CA THR A 357 -12.07 -19.41 0.75
C THR A 357 -12.76 -18.76 -0.43
N GLU A 358 -12.98 -19.48 -1.51
CA GLU A 358 -13.74 -19.00 -2.66
C GLU A 358 -15.19 -18.62 -2.31
N ASP A 359 -15.74 -19.21 -1.24
CA ASP A 359 -17.17 -19.08 -0.89
C ASP A 359 -17.42 -18.18 0.33
N ALA A 360 -16.42 -17.94 1.19
CA ALA A 360 -16.62 -17.18 2.43
C ALA A 360 -15.34 -16.48 2.88
N CYS A 361 -15.48 -15.27 3.40
CA CYS A 361 -14.44 -14.48 4.02
C CYS A 361 -14.80 -14.18 5.48
N ASN A 362 -13.80 -14.19 6.35
CA ASN A 362 -13.89 -13.62 7.68
C ASN A 362 -12.93 -12.41 7.75
N ALA A 363 -13.31 -11.42 8.52
CA ALA A 363 -12.52 -10.20 8.68
C ALA A 363 -12.41 -9.79 10.14
N TRP A 364 -11.25 -9.31 10.53
CA TRP A 364 -10.98 -8.81 11.87
C TRP A 364 -10.15 -7.55 11.80
N ALA A 365 -10.45 -6.58 12.65
CA ALA A 365 -9.57 -5.47 12.94
C ALA A 365 -8.80 -5.81 14.23
N VAL A 366 -7.48 -5.88 14.14
CA VAL A 366 -6.58 -6.22 15.25
C VAL A 366 -5.78 -4.98 15.61
N ASP A 367 -5.99 -4.45 16.81
CA ASP A 367 -5.28 -3.28 17.31
C ASP A 367 -3.77 -3.54 17.43
N LEU A 368 -2.94 -2.66 16.86
CA LEU A 368 -1.49 -2.82 16.83
C LEU A 368 -0.84 -2.61 18.20
N ALA A 369 -1.44 -1.80 19.06
CA ALA A 369 -0.87 -1.47 20.36
C ALA A 369 -1.12 -2.57 21.39
N ASP A 370 -2.36 -3.04 21.53
CA ASP A 370 -2.73 -3.98 22.59
C ASP A 370 -3.11 -5.39 22.09
N GLY A 371 -3.45 -5.54 20.80
CA GLY A 371 -3.86 -6.79 20.18
C GLY A 371 -5.34 -7.12 20.42
N SER A 372 -6.15 -6.16 20.84
CA SER A 372 -7.59 -6.32 20.90
C SER A 372 -8.17 -6.56 19.50
N VAL A 373 -9.26 -7.34 19.43
CA VAL A 373 -9.81 -7.83 18.17
C VAL A 373 -11.27 -7.43 18.06
N ILE A 374 -11.62 -6.80 16.94
CA ILE A 374 -12.99 -6.53 16.52
C ILE A 374 -13.29 -7.44 15.33
N GLU A 375 -14.32 -8.25 15.42
CA GLU A 375 -14.82 -9.03 14.29
C GLU A 375 -15.66 -8.11 13.40
N LEU A 376 -15.34 -8.12 12.09
CA LEU A 376 -16.03 -7.33 11.08
C LEU A 376 -17.00 -8.21 10.29
N ASP A 377 -18.23 -7.75 10.09
CA ASP A 377 -19.24 -8.49 9.34
C ASP A 377 -18.98 -8.41 7.83
N THR A 378 -18.73 -9.55 7.22
CA THR A 378 -18.57 -9.70 5.77
C THR A 378 -19.89 -9.94 5.04
N ARG A 379 -21.03 -9.94 5.76
CA ARG A 379 -22.37 -10.26 5.24
C ARG A 379 -22.44 -11.65 4.59
N GLY A 380 -21.53 -12.55 4.97
CA GLY A 380 -21.45 -13.91 4.42
C GLY A 380 -20.90 -13.98 3.00
N GLU A 381 -20.33 -12.90 2.49
CA GLU A 381 -19.71 -12.83 1.16
C GLU A 381 -18.23 -13.26 1.21
N ASN A 382 -17.61 -13.43 0.05
CA ASN A 382 -16.21 -13.79 -0.10
C ASN A 382 -15.26 -12.58 -0.03
N ALA A 383 -15.79 -11.39 0.22
CA ALA A 383 -15.07 -10.13 0.39
C ALA A 383 -15.80 -9.22 1.39
N MET A 384 -15.11 -8.22 1.92
CA MET A 384 -15.75 -7.19 2.72
C MET A 384 -16.69 -6.33 1.86
N PRO A 385 -17.89 -5.96 2.37
CA PRO A 385 -18.79 -5.04 1.68
C PRO A 385 -18.16 -3.68 1.41
N PHE A 386 -17.30 -3.20 2.31
CA PHE A 386 -16.51 -1.99 2.14
C PHE A 386 -15.02 -2.32 2.25
N SER A 387 -14.29 -2.12 1.17
CA SER A 387 -12.83 -2.24 1.15
C SER A 387 -12.22 -0.87 1.37
N ALA A 388 -11.76 -0.60 2.59
CA ALA A 388 -11.05 0.62 2.91
C ALA A 388 -9.66 0.62 2.26
N HIS A 389 -9.25 1.74 1.67
CA HIS A 389 -7.95 1.89 1.02
C HIS A 389 -7.14 3.05 1.61
N TYR A 390 -7.82 4.11 2.04
CA TYR A 390 -7.21 5.34 2.52
C TYR A 390 -7.88 5.81 3.78
N GLU A 391 -7.14 6.56 4.59
CA GLU A 391 -7.64 7.14 5.83
C GLU A 391 -7.34 8.64 5.95
N CYS A 392 -8.23 9.34 6.61
CA CYS A 392 -7.96 10.62 7.25
C CYS A 392 -8.51 10.57 8.69
N ASP A 393 -8.37 11.66 9.44
CA ASP A 393 -8.92 11.70 10.79
C ASP A 393 -10.45 11.49 10.76
N GLY A 394 -10.89 10.44 11.43
CA GLY A 394 -12.30 10.08 11.59
C GLY A 394 -12.96 9.33 10.43
N TYR A 395 -12.32 9.18 9.26
CA TYR A 395 -12.94 8.56 8.08
C TYR A 395 -12.00 7.64 7.32
N PHE A 396 -12.62 6.68 6.59
CA PHE A 396 -11.98 5.91 5.52
C PHE A 396 -12.59 6.26 4.17
N ALA A 397 -11.77 6.22 3.13
CA ALA A 397 -12.21 6.17 1.75
C ALA A 397 -11.91 4.78 1.17
N GLY A 398 -12.81 4.27 0.33
CA GLY A 398 -12.67 2.93 -0.22
C GLY A 398 -13.78 2.57 -1.20
N LEU A 399 -13.84 1.30 -1.54
CA LEU A 399 -14.82 0.77 -2.49
C LEU A 399 -15.95 0.05 -1.75
N LEU A 400 -17.18 0.52 -1.96
CA LEU A 400 -18.39 -0.17 -1.50
C LEU A 400 -18.90 -1.11 -2.59
N SER A 401 -19.09 -2.37 -2.24
CA SER A 401 -19.72 -3.37 -3.11
C SER A 401 -21.23 -3.29 -2.97
N ASN A 402 -21.91 -2.79 -4.00
CA ASN A 402 -23.38 -2.74 -4.06
C ASN A 402 -24.00 -4.00 -4.68
N SER A 403 -23.22 -4.75 -5.45
CA SER A 403 -23.56 -6.06 -6.04
C SER A 403 -22.29 -6.65 -6.67
N PRO A 404 -22.23 -7.96 -6.92
CA PRO A 404 -21.04 -8.59 -7.52
C PRO A 404 -20.59 -7.85 -8.78
N GLY A 405 -19.34 -7.34 -8.75
CA GLY A 405 -18.73 -6.61 -9.86
C GLY A 405 -19.14 -5.12 -10.00
N ASN A 406 -19.95 -4.59 -9.10
CA ASN A 406 -20.31 -3.18 -9.07
C ASN A 406 -19.77 -2.53 -7.80
N TYR A 407 -18.68 -1.78 -7.95
CA TYR A 407 -17.98 -1.09 -6.88
C TYR A 407 -18.13 0.41 -7.07
N GLU A 408 -18.33 1.11 -5.97
CA GLU A 408 -18.52 2.55 -5.93
C GLU A 408 -17.56 3.15 -4.92
N LEU A 409 -16.83 4.20 -5.32
CA LEU A 409 -15.97 4.95 -4.41
C LEU A 409 -16.82 5.68 -3.39
N CYS A 410 -16.64 5.38 -2.14
CA CYS A 410 -17.41 5.93 -1.03
C CYS A 410 -16.49 6.25 0.15
N HIS A 411 -17.04 7.02 1.07
CA HIS A 411 -16.45 7.36 2.36
C HIS A 411 -17.30 6.77 3.48
N ILE A 412 -16.65 6.37 4.58
CA ILE A 412 -17.35 5.86 5.77
C ILE A 412 -16.66 6.40 7.03
N SER A 413 -17.41 6.69 8.08
CA SER A 413 -16.78 7.00 9.37
C SER A 413 -16.03 5.78 9.92
N LYS A 414 -14.90 5.99 10.59
CA LYS A 414 -14.15 4.90 11.24
C LYS A 414 -15.05 4.13 12.21
N GLU A 415 -15.93 4.82 12.96
CA GLU A 415 -16.88 4.20 13.89
C GLU A 415 -17.88 3.29 13.19
N ASP A 416 -18.51 3.74 12.08
CA ASP A 416 -19.45 2.93 11.29
C ASP A 416 -18.76 1.72 10.68
N PHE A 417 -17.51 1.87 10.19
CA PHE A 417 -16.72 0.77 9.65
C PHE A 417 -16.51 -0.34 10.68
N TYR A 418 -16.02 0.01 11.88
CA TYR A 418 -15.78 -0.99 12.93
C TYR A 418 -17.05 -1.59 13.51
N ARG A 419 -18.18 -0.91 13.39
CA ARG A 419 -19.51 -1.46 13.72
C ARG A 419 -20.12 -2.26 12.57
N SER A 420 -19.41 -2.38 11.45
CA SER A 420 -19.92 -3.00 10.22
C SER A 420 -21.23 -2.36 9.71
N ASN A 421 -21.42 -1.07 9.99
CA ASN A 421 -22.55 -0.28 9.52
C ASN A 421 -22.23 0.32 8.14
N TYR A 422 -22.06 -0.54 7.13
CA TYR A 422 -21.68 -0.13 5.78
C TYR A 422 -22.76 0.70 5.07
N ASP A 423 -23.99 0.67 5.57
CA ASP A 423 -25.09 1.53 5.06
C ASP A 423 -24.86 3.01 5.46
N GLY A 424 -23.93 3.30 6.37
CA GLY A 424 -23.46 4.63 6.69
C GLY A 424 -22.49 5.23 5.67
N ALA A 425 -22.03 4.45 4.68
CA ALA A 425 -21.15 4.95 3.63
C ALA A 425 -21.85 5.98 2.73
N PHE A 426 -21.08 6.97 2.26
CA PHE A 426 -21.56 8.05 1.41
C PHE A 426 -20.54 8.42 0.32
N GLN A 427 -21.02 8.99 -0.79
CA GLN A 427 -20.22 9.55 -1.87
C GLN A 427 -19.69 10.93 -1.57
#